data_528dc8b40c9c391737354ca105dbc48b
#
_entry.id   528dc8b40c9c391737354ca105dbc48b
#
_cell.length_a   1.000
_cell.length_b   1.000
_cell.length_c   1.000
_cell.angle_alpha   90.00
_cell.angle_beta   90.00
_cell.angle_gamma   90.00
#
_symmetry.space_group_name_H-M   'P 1'
#
loop_
_entity.id
_entity.type
_entity.pdbx_description
1 polymer ?
#
loop_
_entity_poly.entity_id
_entity_poly.type
_entity_poly.pdbx_seq_one_letter_code
_entity_poly.pdbx_strand_id
1 'polypeptide(L)'
;MKFLRKISLLMLTVFSMSAASAQSVDDMLAELKKTVAPDGRTAIWQVNTTLQNGVVTLFGKVDSNAANHAIEAMLNEKGVKYDNRLIVLENSQELPWAFVKLSIASLRTEGRHAAEMATQGIMGTPVKVLEKDDDWYRVQMPDDYIAYVPGNSLIRVDNTLSLIHI
;
A
#
# COMPACT_ATOMS: atom_id res chain seq x y z
N MET A 1 -49.07 20.21 4.60
CA MET A 1 -48.13 19.87 5.65
C MET A 1 -47.75 18.38 5.77
N LYS A 2 -48.63 17.42 5.48
CA LYS A 2 -48.27 15.95 5.54
C LYS A 2 -47.36 15.46 4.42
N PHE A 3 -47.35 16.14 3.27
CA PHE A 3 -46.54 15.74 2.11
C PHE A 3 -45.02 16.11 2.29
N LEU A 4 -44.73 17.29 2.83
CA LEU A 4 -43.36 17.70 3.12
C LEU A 4 -42.68 16.82 4.20
N ARG A 5 -43.45 16.30 5.17
CA ARG A 5 -42.97 15.44 6.23
C ARG A 5 -42.52 14.06 5.71
N LYS A 6 -43.19 13.54 4.65
CA LYS A 6 -42.80 12.26 4.01
C LYS A 6 -41.55 12.39 3.14
N ILE A 7 -41.32 13.53 2.47
CA ILE A 7 -40.14 13.79 1.68
C ILE A 7 -38.92 13.95 2.58
N SER A 8 -39.02 14.63 3.70
CA SER A 8 -37.93 14.79 4.68
C SER A 8 -37.52 13.46 5.32
N LEU A 9 -38.51 12.57 5.59
CA LEU A 9 -38.20 11.24 6.15
C LEU A 9 -37.54 10.31 5.11
N LEU A 10 -37.92 10.42 3.83
CA LEU A 10 -37.32 9.64 2.74
C LEU A 10 -35.87 10.08 2.45
N MET A 11 -35.57 11.39 2.51
CA MET A 11 -34.21 11.91 2.37
C MET A 11 -33.29 11.50 3.53
N LEU A 12 -33.81 11.43 4.74
CA LEU A 12 -33.05 11.01 5.92
C LEU A 12 -32.68 9.51 5.88
N THR A 13 -33.57 8.66 5.34
CA THR A 13 -33.29 7.22 5.22
C THR A 13 -32.27 6.89 4.12
N VAL A 14 -32.23 7.64 3.02
CA VAL A 14 -31.24 7.45 1.95
C VAL A 14 -29.81 7.85 2.44
N PHE A 15 -29.71 8.90 3.25
CA PHE A 15 -28.42 9.32 3.80
C PHE A 15 -27.87 8.32 4.85
N SER A 16 -28.74 7.69 5.65
CA SER A 16 -28.31 6.68 6.63
C SER A 16 -27.88 5.35 5.99
N MET A 17 -28.46 4.96 4.84
CA MET A 17 -28.04 3.74 4.13
C MET A 17 -26.66 3.88 3.48
N SER A 18 -26.26 5.07 3.01
CA SER A 18 -24.95 5.27 2.39
C SER A 18 -23.80 5.24 3.40
N ALA A 19 -24.00 5.74 4.60
CA ALA A 19 -22.99 5.68 5.67
C ALA A 19 -22.78 4.25 6.18
N ALA A 20 -23.86 3.47 6.32
CA ALA A 20 -23.77 2.07 6.76
C ALA A 20 -23.02 1.17 5.75
N SER A 21 -23.14 1.44 4.44
CA SER A 21 -22.43 0.66 3.41
C SER A 21 -20.92 0.99 3.34
N ALA A 22 -20.52 2.24 3.57
CA ALA A 22 -19.11 2.63 3.66
C ALA A 22 -18.43 2.00 4.88
N GLN A 23 -19.05 2.07 6.05
CA GLN A 23 -18.56 1.43 7.26
C GLN A 23 -18.35 -0.09 7.07
N SER A 24 -19.27 -0.75 6.37
CA SER A 24 -19.14 -2.18 6.04
C SER A 24 -17.95 -2.50 5.13
N VAL A 25 -17.59 -1.62 4.17
CA VAL A 25 -16.43 -1.84 3.30
C VAL A 25 -15.13 -1.64 4.06
N ASP A 26 -15.04 -0.63 4.91
CA ASP A 26 -13.86 -0.39 5.75
C ASP A 26 -13.62 -1.57 6.73
N ASP A 27 -14.68 -2.13 7.31
CA ASP A 27 -14.59 -3.32 8.17
C ASP A 27 -14.08 -4.55 7.39
N MET A 28 -14.57 -4.76 6.16
CA MET A 28 -14.09 -5.85 5.29
C MET A 28 -12.62 -5.67 4.91
N LEU A 29 -12.19 -4.46 4.58
CA LEU A 29 -10.80 -4.14 4.29
C LEU A 29 -9.91 -4.32 5.51
N ALA A 30 -10.38 -3.97 6.71
CA ALA A 30 -9.66 -4.16 7.95
C ALA A 30 -9.47 -5.66 8.27
N GLU A 31 -10.47 -6.49 7.98
CA GLU A 31 -10.36 -7.94 8.15
C GLU A 31 -9.42 -8.56 7.10
N LEU A 32 -9.54 -8.17 5.84
CA LEU A 32 -8.65 -8.62 4.77
C LEU A 32 -7.18 -8.26 5.07
N LYS A 33 -6.93 -7.06 5.61
CA LYS A 33 -5.60 -6.62 6.03
C LYS A 33 -4.94 -7.59 7.00
N LYS A 34 -5.67 -8.16 7.96
CA LYS A 34 -5.12 -9.11 8.95
C LYS A 34 -4.56 -10.37 8.28
N THR A 35 -5.08 -10.72 7.10
CA THR A 35 -4.63 -11.90 6.35
C THR A 35 -3.54 -11.56 5.34
N VAL A 36 -3.71 -10.44 4.60
CA VAL A 36 -2.83 -10.07 3.48
C VAL A 36 -1.61 -9.27 3.94
N ALA A 37 -1.77 -8.40 4.94
CA ALA A 37 -0.74 -7.50 5.43
C ALA A 37 -0.75 -7.44 6.97
N PRO A 38 -0.52 -8.57 7.67
CA PRO A 38 -0.62 -8.66 9.12
C PRO A 38 0.47 -7.85 9.84
N ASP A 39 1.65 -7.73 9.24
CA ASP A 39 2.80 -7.03 9.79
C ASP A 39 3.18 -5.82 8.93
N GLY A 40 3.08 -4.62 9.48
CA GLY A 40 3.46 -3.38 8.79
C GLY A 40 4.97 -3.23 8.53
N ARG A 41 5.81 -4.14 9.05
CA ARG A 41 7.24 -4.18 8.78
C ARG A 41 7.57 -4.93 7.49
N THR A 42 6.67 -5.81 7.04
CA THR A 42 6.87 -6.66 5.85
C THR A 42 5.85 -6.38 4.74
N ALA A 43 4.85 -5.57 5.02
CA ALA A 43 3.81 -5.21 4.03
C ALA A 43 3.42 -3.73 4.12
N ILE A 44 3.05 -3.15 2.99
CA ILE A 44 2.50 -1.79 2.91
C ILE A 44 1.01 -1.86 2.60
N TRP A 45 0.21 -1.44 3.56
CA TRP A 45 -1.24 -1.35 3.43
C TRP A 45 -1.71 0.04 3.85
N GLN A 46 -1.78 0.94 2.88
CA GLN A 46 -2.30 2.31 3.03
C GLN A 46 -3.54 2.44 2.16
N VAL A 47 -4.61 1.73 2.51
CA VAL A 47 -5.87 1.71 1.77
C VAL A 47 -6.88 2.59 2.48
N ASN A 48 -7.44 3.54 1.75
CA ASN A 48 -8.50 4.43 2.20
C ASN A 48 -9.66 4.34 1.23
N THR A 49 -10.88 4.64 1.69
CA THR A 49 -12.09 4.61 0.89
C THR A 49 -12.86 5.91 0.96
N THR A 50 -13.59 6.21 -0.10
CA THR A 50 -14.67 7.20 -0.10
C THR A 50 -15.87 6.64 -0.84
N LEU A 51 -17.08 6.89 -0.32
CA LEU A 51 -18.33 6.47 -0.96
C LEU A 51 -19.02 7.68 -1.58
N GLN A 52 -19.22 7.65 -2.90
CA GLN A 52 -19.97 8.66 -3.64
C GLN A 52 -20.92 8.00 -4.63
N ASN A 53 -22.19 8.39 -4.62
CA ASN A 53 -23.21 7.88 -5.53
C ASN A 53 -23.32 6.34 -5.59
N GLY A 54 -23.05 5.65 -4.47
CA GLY A 54 -23.07 4.18 -4.40
C GLY A 54 -21.86 3.48 -5.03
N VAL A 55 -20.79 4.24 -5.36
CA VAL A 55 -19.51 3.71 -5.83
C VAL A 55 -18.46 3.99 -4.75
N VAL A 56 -17.71 2.95 -4.36
CA VAL A 56 -16.57 3.03 -3.44
C VAL A 56 -15.33 3.37 -4.24
N THR A 57 -14.71 4.49 -3.97
CA THR A 57 -13.39 4.83 -4.53
C THR A 57 -12.31 4.40 -3.54
N LEU A 58 -11.40 3.54 -3.98
CA LEU A 58 -10.20 3.13 -3.24
C LEU A 58 -9.03 4.04 -3.62
N PHE A 59 -8.26 4.48 -2.65
CA PHE A 59 -7.05 5.28 -2.89
C PHE A 59 -5.99 5.02 -1.83
N GLY A 60 -4.74 5.30 -2.18
CA GLY A 60 -3.58 5.04 -1.33
C GLY A 60 -2.57 4.12 -1.99
N LYS A 61 -1.89 3.29 -1.20
CA LYS A 61 -0.78 2.45 -1.68
C LYS A 61 -0.82 1.06 -1.08
N VAL A 62 -0.45 0.06 -1.90
CA VAL A 62 -0.15 -1.32 -1.47
C VAL A 62 1.21 -1.73 -2.05
N ASP A 63 1.89 -2.64 -1.38
CA ASP A 63 3.22 -3.10 -1.80
C ASP A 63 3.20 -3.97 -3.05
N SER A 64 2.18 -4.84 -3.20
CA SER A 64 2.17 -5.91 -4.19
C SER A 64 0.89 -5.98 -5.02
N ASN A 65 1.00 -6.57 -6.22
CA ASN A 65 -0.15 -6.93 -7.04
C ASN A 65 -1.07 -7.93 -6.35
N ALA A 66 -0.51 -8.85 -5.56
CA ALA A 66 -1.28 -9.83 -4.81
C ALA A 66 -2.24 -9.16 -3.82
N ALA A 67 -1.77 -8.13 -3.10
CA ALA A 67 -2.59 -7.34 -2.18
C ALA A 67 -3.73 -6.61 -2.93
N ASN A 68 -3.40 -5.99 -4.07
CA ASN A 68 -4.40 -5.30 -4.90
C ASN A 68 -5.47 -6.26 -5.42
N HIS A 69 -5.08 -7.42 -5.97
CA HIS A 69 -6.01 -8.44 -6.46
C HIS A 69 -6.89 -9.02 -5.35
N ALA A 70 -6.36 -9.20 -4.13
CA ALA A 70 -7.14 -9.67 -3.00
C ALA A 70 -8.25 -8.68 -2.62
N ILE A 71 -7.96 -7.38 -2.68
CA ILE A 71 -8.96 -6.32 -2.46
C ILE A 71 -10.05 -6.39 -3.53
N GLU A 72 -9.67 -6.44 -4.81
CA GLU A 72 -10.62 -6.51 -5.92
C GLU A 72 -11.48 -7.77 -5.86
N ALA A 73 -10.88 -8.92 -5.56
CA ALA A 73 -11.60 -10.19 -5.43
C ALA A 73 -12.66 -10.13 -4.33
N MET A 74 -12.30 -9.59 -3.15
CA MET A 74 -13.22 -9.42 -2.02
C MET A 74 -14.39 -8.49 -2.39
N LEU A 75 -14.13 -7.34 -3.02
CA LEU A 75 -15.16 -6.39 -3.40
C LEU A 75 -16.10 -6.96 -4.48
N ASN A 76 -15.56 -7.69 -5.45
CA ASN A 76 -16.33 -8.39 -6.49
C ASN A 76 -17.22 -9.48 -5.88
N GLU A 77 -16.69 -10.30 -4.96
CA GLU A 77 -17.46 -11.33 -4.25
C GLU A 77 -18.64 -10.73 -3.48
N LYS A 78 -18.46 -9.58 -2.89
CA LYS A 78 -19.51 -8.85 -2.14
C LYS A 78 -20.43 -8.02 -3.05
N GLY A 79 -20.19 -7.98 -4.35
CA GLY A 79 -20.99 -7.19 -5.29
C GLY A 79 -20.91 -5.67 -5.09
N VAL A 80 -19.80 -5.20 -4.50
CA VAL A 80 -19.57 -3.77 -4.28
C VAL A 80 -19.17 -3.12 -5.59
N LYS A 81 -19.80 -2.00 -5.96
CA LYS A 81 -19.33 -1.16 -7.07
C LYS A 81 -18.17 -0.30 -6.60
N TYR A 82 -17.02 -0.40 -7.28
CA TYR A 82 -15.83 0.34 -6.89
C TYR A 82 -15.08 0.97 -8.07
N ASP A 83 -14.30 2.00 -7.75
CA ASP A 83 -13.27 2.62 -8.60
C ASP A 83 -11.92 2.45 -7.90
N ASN A 84 -11.05 1.61 -8.47
CA ASN A 84 -9.76 1.31 -7.88
C ASN A 84 -8.69 2.29 -8.37
N ARG A 85 -8.21 3.16 -7.47
CA ARG A 85 -7.12 4.12 -7.70
C ARG A 85 -5.92 3.85 -6.77
N LEU A 86 -5.75 2.61 -6.33
CA LEU A 86 -4.60 2.23 -5.53
C LEU A 86 -3.32 2.25 -6.38
N ILE A 87 -2.25 2.74 -5.78
CA ILE A 87 -0.91 2.65 -6.36
C ILE A 87 -0.27 1.36 -5.87
N VAL A 88 0.07 0.48 -6.82
CA VAL A 88 0.83 -0.74 -6.53
C VAL A 88 2.31 -0.43 -6.65
N LEU A 89 3.03 -0.46 -5.52
CA LEU A 89 4.42 -0.03 -5.44
C LEU A 89 5.38 -0.99 -6.14
N GLU A 90 5.06 -2.27 -6.20
CA GLU A 90 5.85 -3.31 -6.88
C GLU A 90 6.22 -2.95 -8.33
N ASN A 91 5.34 -2.24 -9.03
CA ASN A 91 5.52 -1.87 -10.44
C ASN A 91 5.69 -0.36 -10.63
N SER A 92 5.89 0.40 -9.57
CA SER A 92 5.93 1.87 -9.62
C SER A 92 7.28 2.43 -10.06
N GLN A 93 8.34 1.61 -10.05
CA GLN A 93 9.70 2.03 -10.32
C GLN A 93 10.22 1.53 -11.67
N GLU A 94 10.84 2.41 -12.45
CA GLU A 94 11.51 2.05 -13.71
C GLU A 94 12.68 1.06 -13.46
N LEU A 95 13.43 1.28 -12.37
CA LEU A 95 14.47 0.37 -11.91
C LEU A 95 14.04 -0.24 -10.57
N PRO A 96 13.33 -1.37 -10.56
CA PRO A 96 12.71 -1.91 -9.36
C PRO A 96 13.69 -2.62 -8.42
N TRP A 97 14.95 -2.82 -8.85
CA TRP A 97 15.97 -3.49 -8.06
C TRP A 97 17.14 -2.58 -7.77
N ALA A 98 17.84 -2.88 -6.66
CA ALA A 98 19.11 -2.27 -6.31
C ALA A 98 19.98 -3.24 -5.51
N PHE A 99 21.28 -2.97 -5.48
CA PHE A 99 22.24 -3.64 -4.59
C PHE A 99 22.80 -2.63 -3.59
N VAL A 100 22.98 -3.08 -2.35
CA VAL A 100 23.70 -2.29 -1.34
C VAL A 100 25.17 -2.18 -1.79
N LYS A 101 25.70 -0.95 -1.93
CA LYS A 101 27.09 -0.70 -2.37
C LYS A 101 28.06 -0.36 -1.23
N LEU A 102 27.54 -0.04 -0.07
CA LEU A 102 28.36 0.21 1.13
C LEU A 102 28.65 -1.10 1.86
N SER A 103 29.78 -1.17 2.57
CA SER A 103 30.08 -2.34 3.39
C SER A 103 28.94 -2.70 4.32
N ILE A 104 28.32 -1.69 4.94
CA ILE A 104 27.11 -1.78 5.74
C ILE A 104 26.25 -0.54 5.44
N ALA A 105 24.99 -0.74 5.07
CA ALA A 105 23.99 0.30 4.94
C ALA A 105 22.97 0.17 6.10
N SER A 106 22.76 1.24 6.83
CA SER A 106 21.71 1.29 7.87
C SER A 106 20.37 1.62 7.23
N LEU A 107 19.40 0.75 7.38
CA LEU A 107 18.02 0.96 6.98
C LEU A 107 17.20 1.46 8.17
N ARG A 108 16.30 2.40 7.93
CA ARG A 108 15.58 3.13 8.98
C ARG A 108 14.08 3.00 8.82
N THR A 109 13.35 3.26 9.90
CA THR A 109 11.87 3.23 9.91
C THR A 109 11.25 4.36 9.09
N GLU A 110 11.99 5.46 8.87
CA GLU A 110 11.57 6.62 8.09
C GLU A 110 12.73 7.15 7.24
N GLY A 111 12.44 7.89 6.16
CA GLY A 111 13.42 8.49 5.23
C GLY A 111 14.19 9.67 5.82
N ARG A 112 14.75 9.53 7.03
CA ARG A 112 15.56 10.57 7.69
C ARG A 112 16.63 9.98 8.60
N HIS A 113 17.77 10.66 8.73
CA HIS A 113 18.92 10.17 9.51
C HIS A 113 18.65 10.01 11.02
N ALA A 114 17.73 10.79 11.57
CA ALA A 114 17.36 10.73 12.98
C ALA A 114 16.32 9.63 13.30
N ALA A 115 15.77 8.94 12.29
CA ALA A 115 14.83 7.85 12.51
C ALA A 115 15.51 6.63 13.13
N GLU A 116 14.73 5.78 13.78
CA GLU A 116 15.18 4.53 14.36
C GLU A 116 15.78 3.61 13.29
N MET A 117 16.86 2.91 13.60
CA MET A 117 17.43 1.89 12.74
C MET A 117 16.56 0.64 12.79
N ALA A 118 16.02 0.26 11.64
CA ALA A 118 15.16 -0.89 11.48
C ALA A 118 15.99 -2.18 11.29
N THR A 119 16.96 -2.12 10.34
CA THR A 119 17.83 -3.25 9.99
C THR A 119 19.10 -2.74 9.30
N GLN A 120 19.96 -3.65 8.87
CA GLN A 120 21.18 -3.35 8.11
C GLN A 120 21.31 -4.26 6.90
N GLY A 121 21.77 -3.69 5.78
CA GLY A 121 22.17 -4.44 4.58
C GLY A 121 23.66 -4.42 4.42
N ILE A 122 24.28 -5.57 4.11
CA ILE A 122 25.70 -5.66 3.75
C ILE A 122 25.89 -5.46 2.25
N MET A 123 27.11 -5.14 1.83
CA MET A 123 27.48 -4.97 0.42
C MET A 123 27.04 -6.18 -0.40
N GLY A 124 26.41 -5.92 -1.55
CA GLY A 124 25.91 -6.96 -2.46
C GLY A 124 24.50 -7.47 -2.11
N THR A 125 23.91 -7.08 -0.98
CA THR A 125 22.51 -7.46 -0.67
C THR A 125 21.57 -6.90 -1.74
N PRO A 126 20.82 -7.75 -2.46
CA PRO A 126 19.77 -7.30 -3.37
C PRO A 126 18.58 -6.75 -2.59
N VAL A 127 18.00 -5.66 -3.05
CA VAL A 127 16.81 -5.07 -2.46
C VAL A 127 15.82 -4.70 -3.56
N LYS A 128 14.53 -4.88 -3.30
CA LYS A 128 13.46 -4.42 -4.18
C LYS A 128 13.12 -2.98 -3.81
N VAL A 129 13.13 -2.09 -4.79
CA VAL A 129 12.83 -0.68 -4.57
C VAL A 129 11.34 -0.44 -4.80
N LEU A 130 10.65 -0.05 -3.74
CA LEU A 130 9.21 0.16 -3.73
C LEU A 130 8.85 1.61 -4.03
N GLU A 131 9.58 2.56 -3.44
CA GLU A 131 9.24 3.98 -3.51
C GLU A 131 10.51 4.84 -3.39
N LYS A 132 10.51 6.00 -4.07
CA LYS A 132 11.49 7.05 -3.86
C LYS A 132 10.86 8.14 -2.99
N ASP A 133 11.54 8.54 -1.93
CA ASP A 133 11.16 9.60 -1.00
C ASP A 133 12.35 10.56 -0.83
N ASP A 134 12.36 11.62 -1.63
CA ASP A 134 13.46 12.58 -1.75
C ASP A 134 14.81 11.90 -2.05
N ASP A 135 15.80 11.98 -1.15
CA ASP A 135 17.11 11.33 -1.25
C ASP A 135 17.11 9.89 -0.69
N TRP A 136 15.97 9.39 -0.24
CA TRP A 136 15.79 8.06 0.33
C TRP A 136 15.03 7.14 -0.62
N TYR A 137 15.22 5.85 -0.43
CA TYR A 137 14.40 4.82 -1.06
C TYR A 137 13.76 3.95 0.00
N ARG A 138 12.47 3.69 -0.14
CA ARG A 138 11.78 2.64 0.59
C ARG A 138 12.01 1.34 -0.14
N VAL A 139 12.63 0.37 0.51
CA VAL A 139 13.05 -0.88 -0.09
C VAL A 139 12.52 -2.07 0.70
N GLN A 140 12.35 -3.19 0.03
CA GLN A 140 12.11 -4.49 0.64
C GLN A 140 13.39 -5.31 0.58
N MET A 141 13.79 -5.83 1.72
CA MET A 141 14.95 -6.69 1.91
C MET A 141 14.61 -8.14 1.53
N PRO A 142 15.61 -9.04 1.36
CA PRO A 142 15.37 -10.45 1.05
C PRO A 142 14.60 -11.24 2.12
N ASP A 143 14.51 -10.73 3.35
CA ASP A 143 13.74 -11.26 4.46
C ASP A 143 12.34 -10.60 4.57
N ASP A 144 11.89 -9.95 3.49
CA ASP A 144 10.66 -9.19 3.34
C ASP A 144 10.58 -7.91 4.19
N TYR A 145 11.58 -7.57 4.98
CA TYR A 145 11.56 -6.38 5.82
C TYR A 145 11.59 -5.10 4.97
N ILE A 146 10.65 -4.20 5.23
CA ILE A 146 10.51 -2.93 4.49
C ILE A 146 11.04 -1.79 5.34
N ALA A 147 12.01 -1.05 4.79
CA ALA A 147 12.62 0.08 5.47
C ALA A 147 13.17 1.12 4.48
N TYR A 148 13.63 2.26 4.99
CA TYR A 148 14.20 3.34 4.20
C TYR A 148 15.73 3.30 4.24
N VAL A 149 16.35 3.50 3.08
CA VAL A 149 17.80 3.58 2.92
C VAL A 149 18.18 4.80 2.10
N PRO A 150 19.29 5.50 2.44
CA PRO A 150 19.77 6.62 1.64
C PRO A 150 20.14 6.17 0.21
N GLY A 151 19.76 6.96 -0.80
CA GLY A 151 20.02 6.63 -2.20
C GLY A 151 21.50 6.46 -2.55
N ASN A 152 22.38 7.18 -1.85
CA ASN A 152 23.81 7.04 -2.01
C ASN A 152 24.37 5.68 -1.50
N SER A 153 23.57 4.88 -0.82
CA SER A 153 23.93 3.53 -0.35
C SER A 153 23.61 2.43 -1.36
N LEU A 154 22.97 2.76 -2.48
CA LEU A 154 22.44 1.82 -3.45
C LEU A 154 23.07 1.99 -4.84
N ILE A 155 23.14 0.89 -5.58
CA ILE A 155 23.30 0.87 -7.04
C ILE A 155 21.99 0.33 -7.61
N ARG A 156 21.27 1.18 -8.38
CA ARG A 156 20.00 0.81 -9.04
C ARG A 156 20.29 -0.02 -10.28
N VAL A 157 19.50 -1.07 -10.49
CA VAL A 157 19.62 -1.98 -11.63
C VAL A 157 18.26 -2.30 -12.21
N ASP A 158 18.26 -2.71 -13.49
CA ASP A 158 17.05 -3.20 -14.15
C ASP A 158 16.74 -4.67 -13.80
N ASN A 159 15.60 -5.16 -14.28
CA ASN A 159 15.20 -6.55 -14.05
C ASN A 159 16.17 -7.59 -14.64
N THR A 160 16.92 -7.24 -15.68
CA THR A 160 17.83 -8.18 -16.36
C THR A 160 19.01 -8.53 -15.47
N LEU A 161 19.57 -7.54 -14.77
CA LEU A 161 20.68 -7.75 -13.85
C LEU A 161 20.25 -8.41 -12.54
N SER A 162 19.00 -8.25 -12.11
CA SER A 162 18.50 -8.91 -10.90
C SER A 162 18.45 -10.44 -11.03
N LEU A 163 18.21 -10.96 -12.25
CA LEU A 163 18.10 -12.39 -12.52
C LEU A 163 19.44 -13.12 -12.56
N ILE A 164 20.58 -12.41 -12.66
CA ILE A 164 21.92 -13.00 -12.77
C ILE A 164 22.49 -13.34 -11.39
N HIS A 165 21.91 -12.85 -10.30
CA HIS A 165 22.46 -12.93 -8.94
C HIS A 165 21.59 -13.68 -7.95
N ILE A 166 20.56 -14.40 -8.41
CA ILE A 166 19.71 -15.27 -7.57
C ILE A 166 20.10 -16.73 -7.74
#